data_aad3b7d8afe754f21821975f7b516753
#
_entry.id   aad3b7d8afe754f21821975f7b516753
#
_cell.length_a   1.000
_cell.length_b   1.000
_cell.length_c   1.000
_cell.angle_alpha   90.00
_cell.angle_beta   90.00
_cell.angle_gamma   90.00
#
_symmetry.space_group_name_H-M   'P 1'
#
loop_
_entity.id
_entity.type
_entity.pdbx_description
1 polymer ?
#
loop_
_entity_poly.entity_id
_entity_poly.type
_entity_poly.pdbx_seq_one_letter_code
_entity_poly.pdbx_strand_id
1 'polypeptide(L)'
;MQQSLDSISDPPSTKMQDSAHRSMLKNLLSGVFFEPLLSDFRIIFERDPAARNWLEVVFCYPGLHALCLHRLAHWLHGRGVGFIPRFISHLGRFLTGIEIHPGAEIGQGVFIDHGMGVVIGETAIVGDYTLIYQGVTLGGTGKETGKRHPTVGKNAVIGAGAKVLGNLQIGDRVRIGAGSIVLRNIPNDCTVVGIPGRIISRNENASLSPLEHGKLPDMEATVIRSLLSRVEQLEKQLQTLRQESLVISHQSLAKDK
;
A
#
# COMPACT_ATOMS: atom_id res chain seq x y z
N MET A 1 6.89 31.60 72.82
CA MET A 1 7.54 31.62 71.44
C MET A 1 6.62 30.96 70.46
N GLN A 2 5.89 31.78 69.76
CA GLN A 2 4.87 31.42 68.82
C GLN A 2 5.42 31.72 67.42
N GLN A 3 5.43 30.77 66.52
CA GLN A 3 5.65 30.88 65.09
C GLN A 3 5.51 29.50 64.49
N SER A 4 4.89 29.29 63.50
CA SER A 4 3.97 29.82 62.48
C SER A 4 3.55 28.59 61.69
N LEU A 5 2.33 28.21 61.83
CA LEU A 5 1.69 27.29 60.88
C LEU A 5 1.12 28.18 59.74
N ASP A 6 1.03 27.58 58.59
CA ASP A 6 0.21 27.92 57.45
C ASP A 6 0.89 28.45 56.21
N SER A 7 1.08 27.55 55.29
CA SER A 7 0.67 27.76 53.91
C SER A 7 0.31 26.42 53.29
N ILE A 8 -0.88 25.92 53.63
CA ILE A 8 -1.55 24.92 52.81
C ILE A 8 -2.15 25.69 51.64
N SER A 9 -1.54 25.57 50.44
CA SER A 9 -2.13 26.09 49.21
C SER A 9 -3.40 25.32 48.88
N ASP A 10 -4.50 26.04 48.71
CA ASP A 10 -5.77 25.48 48.30
C ASP A 10 -5.62 24.65 47.01
N PRO A 11 -6.31 23.50 46.90
CA PRO A 11 -6.31 22.72 45.69
C PRO A 11 -6.96 23.53 44.53
N PRO A 12 -6.44 23.44 43.33
CA PRO A 12 -6.98 24.21 42.18
C PRO A 12 -8.47 23.93 41.99
N SER A 13 -9.23 24.99 41.85
CA SER A 13 -10.70 24.92 41.74
C SER A 13 -11.13 23.97 40.62
N THR A 14 -12.17 23.18 40.86
CA THR A 14 -12.76 22.19 39.93
C THR A 14 -12.98 22.75 38.51
N LYS A 15 -13.24 24.06 38.37
CA LYS A 15 -13.39 24.78 37.08
C LYS A 15 -12.08 24.90 36.31
N MET A 16 -10.92 25.03 36.98
CA MET A 16 -9.61 25.06 36.33
C MET A 16 -9.19 23.67 35.83
N GLN A 17 -9.50 22.63 36.59
CA GLN A 17 -9.24 21.24 36.19
C GLN A 17 -10.13 20.85 34.99
N ASP A 18 -11.40 21.24 34.99
CA ASP A 18 -12.31 21.00 33.84
C ASP A 18 -11.89 21.76 32.58
N SER A 19 -11.41 23.00 32.71
CA SER A 19 -10.94 23.78 31.56
C SER A 19 -9.65 23.21 30.96
N ALA A 20 -8.72 22.79 31.80
CA ALA A 20 -7.47 22.12 31.39
C ALA A 20 -7.75 20.77 30.71
N HIS A 21 -8.68 19.98 31.28
CA HIS A 21 -9.09 18.70 30.71
C HIS A 21 -9.79 18.87 29.35
N ARG A 22 -10.68 19.84 29.20
CA ARG A 22 -11.34 20.20 27.92
C ARG A 22 -10.34 20.71 26.88
N SER A 23 -9.36 21.52 27.29
CA SER A 23 -8.29 22.00 26.41
C SER A 23 -7.38 20.86 25.96
N MET A 24 -7.00 19.98 26.86
CA MET A 24 -6.20 18.80 26.57
C MET A 24 -6.95 17.82 25.65
N LEU A 25 -8.26 17.63 25.86
CA LEU A 25 -9.13 16.80 25.00
C LEU A 25 -9.28 17.42 23.60
N LYS A 26 -9.46 18.76 23.52
CA LYS A 26 -9.48 19.47 22.25
C LYS A 26 -8.19 19.35 21.46
N ASN A 27 -7.06 19.52 22.11
CA ASN A 27 -5.74 19.40 21.48
C ASN A 27 -5.44 17.95 21.07
N LEU A 28 -5.86 16.97 21.88
CA LEU A 28 -5.71 15.55 21.56
C LEU A 28 -6.60 15.14 20.39
N LEU A 29 -7.84 15.61 20.36
CA LEU A 29 -8.77 15.35 19.26
C LEU A 29 -8.36 16.09 17.98
N SER A 30 -7.85 17.33 18.05
CA SER A 30 -7.41 18.07 16.88
C SER A 30 -6.18 17.42 16.22
N GLY A 31 -5.15 17.07 16.98
CA GLY A 31 -3.91 16.48 16.44
C GLY A 31 -4.07 15.03 15.95
N VAL A 32 -4.84 14.22 16.66
CA VAL A 32 -4.97 12.77 16.36
C VAL A 32 -6.08 12.49 15.34
N PHE A 33 -7.11 13.33 15.26
CA PHE A 33 -8.26 13.08 14.40
C PHE A 33 -8.37 14.06 13.22
N PHE A 34 -8.33 15.37 13.49
CA PHE A 34 -8.65 16.37 12.48
C PHE A 34 -7.53 16.59 11.47
N GLU A 35 -6.27 16.61 11.89
CA GLU A 35 -5.13 16.83 10.96
C GLU A 35 -5.00 15.69 9.94
N PRO A 36 -4.99 14.40 10.32
CA PRO A 36 -4.95 13.32 9.35
C PRO A 36 -6.16 13.31 8.42
N LEU A 37 -7.37 13.55 8.96
CA LEU A 37 -8.59 13.58 8.15
C LEU A 37 -8.61 14.72 7.14
N LEU A 38 -8.12 15.89 7.55
CA LEU A 38 -8.00 17.04 6.67
C LEU A 38 -6.97 16.79 5.56
N SER A 39 -5.88 16.10 5.89
CA SER A 39 -4.88 15.67 4.93
C SER A 39 -5.44 14.64 3.94
N ASP A 40 -6.23 13.66 4.42
CA ASP A 40 -6.91 12.67 3.58
C ASP A 40 -7.93 13.32 2.64
N PHE A 41 -8.61 14.38 3.09
CA PHE A 41 -9.52 15.14 2.25
C PHE A 41 -8.79 15.96 1.18
N ARG A 42 -7.70 16.64 1.54
CA ARG A 42 -6.93 17.49 0.61
C ARG A 42 -6.26 16.70 -0.49
N ILE A 43 -5.67 15.55 -0.17
CA ILE A 43 -4.94 14.73 -1.12
C ILE A 43 -5.82 14.25 -2.30
N ILE A 44 -7.13 14.12 -2.10
CA ILE A 44 -8.07 13.74 -3.15
C ILE A 44 -8.06 14.79 -4.26
N PHE A 45 -8.16 16.09 -3.91
CA PHE A 45 -8.11 17.18 -4.90
C PHE A 45 -6.75 17.30 -5.58
N GLU A 46 -5.67 16.91 -4.90
CA GLU A 46 -4.32 16.95 -5.48
C GLU A 46 -4.08 15.81 -6.48
N ARG A 47 -4.74 14.66 -6.27
CA ARG A 47 -4.45 13.46 -7.03
C ARG A 47 -5.53 13.01 -7.98
N ASP A 48 -6.80 13.35 -7.74
CA ASP A 48 -7.91 12.96 -8.60
C ASP A 48 -8.37 14.14 -9.46
N PRO A 49 -8.09 14.12 -10.78
CA PRO A 49 -8.58 15.16 -11.69
C PRO A 49 -10.10 15.24 -11.79
N ALA A 50 -10.83 14.18 -11.36
CA ALA A 50 -12.29 14.14 -11.36
C ALA A 50 -12.91 14.86 -10.15
N ALA A 51 -12.14 15.10 -9.08
CA ALA A 51 -12.60 15.80 -7.88
C ALA A 51 -12.83 17.29 -8.16
N ARG A 52 -14.08 17.70 -8.40
CA ARG A 52 -14.42 19.07 -8.82
C ARG A 52 -14.90 19.97 -7.70
N ASN A 53 -15.57 19.40 -6.71
CA ASN A 53 -16.11 20.18 -5.60
C ASN A 53 -16.08 19.39 -4.26
N TRP A 54 -16.10 20.12 -3.16
CA TRP A 54 -15.98 19.53 -1.83
C TRP A 54 -17.19 18.67 -1.43
N LEU A 55 -18.40 18.96 -1.92
CA LEU A 55 -19.59 18.16 -1.66
C LEU A 55 -19.45 16.78 -2.28
N GLU A 56 -18.97 16.71 -3.52
CA GLU A 56 -18.70 15.45 -4.20
C GLU A 56 -17.69 14.61 -3.42
N VAL A 57 -16.59 15.21 -2.99
CA VAL A 57 -15.57 14.50 -2.20
C VAL A 57 -16.13 14.01 -0.86
N VAL A 58 -16.91 14.83 -0.16
CA VAL A 58 -17.49 14.44 1.13
C VAL A 58 -18.53 13.32 0.99
N PHE A 59 -19.35 13.31 -0.07
CA PHE A 59 -20.48 12.39 -0.17
C PHE A 59 -20.26 11.21 -1.14
N CYS A 60 -19.32 11.31 -2.08
CA CYS A 60 -19.17 10.33 -3.16
C CYS A 60 -17.83 9.58 -3.14
N TYR A 61 -16.92 9.86 -2.20
CA TYR A 61 -15.63 9.18 -2.12
C TYR A 61 -15.61 8.13 -0.99
N PRO A 62 -15.84 6.85 -1.31
CA PRO A 62 -15.93 5.78 -0.31
C PRO A 62 -14.63 5.58 0.46
N GLY A 63 -13.46 5.84 -0.17
CA GLY A 63 -12.17 5.80 0.50
C GLY A 63 -12.05 6.76 1.67
N LEU A 64 -12.55 8.00 1.52
CA LEU A 64 -12.59 8.99 2.60
C LEU A 64 -13.49 8.52 3.75
N HIS A 65 -14.67 7.98 3.44
CA HIS A 65 -15.60 7.46 4.45
C HIS A 65 -14.98 6.30 5.23
N ALA A 66 -14.31 5.37 4.54
CA ALA A 66 -13.62 4.24 5.16
C ALA A 66 -12.50 4.70 6.10
N LEU A 67 -11.70 5.69 5.69
CA LEU A 67 -10.64 6.27 6.53
C LEU A 67 -11.23 6.99 7.76
N CYS A 68 -12.31 7.76 7.62
CA CYS A 68 -13.00 8.39 8.74
C CYS A 68 -13.45 7.36 9.79
N LEU A 69 -14.14 6.30 9.34
CA LEU A 69 -14.62 5.24 10.21
C LEU A 69 -13.45 4.45 10.84
N HIS A 70 -12.40 4.19 10.06
CA HIS A 70 -11.21 3.53 10.56
C HIS A 70 -10.51 4.35 11.65
N ARG A 71 -10.30 5.65 11.47
CA ARG A 71 -9.65 6.49 12.48
C ARG A 71 -10.40 6.47 13.81
N LEU A 72 -11.75 6.50 13.77
CA LEU A 72 -12.58 6.33 14.96
C LEU A 72 -12.40 4.94 15.59
N ALA A 73 -12.47 3.90 14.77
CA ALA A 73 -12.31 2.51 15.23
C ALA A 73 -10.92 2.27 15.82
N HIS A 74 -9.86 2.77 15.18
CA HIS A 74 -8.47 2.67 15.63
C HIS A 74 -8.27 3.38 16.98
N TRP A 75 -8.80 4.58 17.14
CA TRP A 75 -8.74 5.33 18.40
C TRP A 75 -9.41 4.59 19.56
N LEU A 76 -10.59 3.98 19.34
CA LEU A 76 -11.27 3.15 20.34
C LEU A 76 -10.49 1.87 20.64
N HIS A 77 -9.92 1.25 19.60
CA HIS A 77 -9.10 0.05 19.72
C HIS A 77 -7.87 0.31 20.59
N GLY A 78 -7.17 1.41 20.37
CA GLY A 78 -6.02 1.83 21.18
C GLY A 78 -6.35 2.12 22.66
N ARG A 79 -7.65 2.26 23.01
CA ARG A 79 -8.13 2.38 24.39
C ARG A 79 -8.58 1.06 25.00
N GLY A 80 -8.36 -0.05 24.32
CA GLY A 80 -8.75 -1.38 24.79
C GLY A 80 -10.25 -1.67 24.72
N VAL A 81 -11.02 -0.86 23.95
CA VAL A 81 -12.42 -1.16 23.68
C VAL A 81 -12.49 -2.39 22.78
N GLY A 82 -13.15 -3.45 23.22
CA GLY A 82 -13.13 -4.76 22.56
C GLY A 82 -13.96 -4.82 21.28
N PHE A 83 -15.27 -5.00 21.42
CA PHE A 83 -16.17 -5.31 20.28
C PHE A 83 -16.43 -4.12 19.34
N ILE A 84 -16.63 -2.92 19.89
CA ILE A 84 -17.10 -1.75 19.13
C ILE A 84 -16.18 -1.37 17.96
N PRO A 85 -14.85 -1.33 18.09
CA PRO A 85 -13.96 -1.04 16.96
C PRO A 85 -14.15 -1.99 15.79
N ARG A 86 -14.29 -3.30 16.06
CA ARG A 86 -14.53 -4.31 15.04
C ARG A 86 -15.89 -4.14 14.38
N PHE A 87 -16.91 -3.78 15.15
CA PHE A 87 -18.24 -3.51 14.62
C PHE A 87 -18.24 -2.28 13.69
N ILE A 88 -17.55 -1.19 14.08
CA ILE A 88 -17.37 0.00 13.22
C ILE A 88 -16.65 -0.37 11.92
N SER A 89 -15.57 -1.16 11.98
CA SER A 89 -14.85 -1.65 10.81
C SER A 89 -15.76 -2.48 9.89
N HIS A 90 -16.61 -3.34 10.46
CA HIS A 90 -17.57 -4.13 9.70
C HIS A 90 -18.64 -3.27 9.02
N LEU A 91 -19.15 -2.26 9.72
CA LEU A 91 -20.08 -1.28 9.16
C LEU A 91 -19.41 -0.47 8.03
N GLY A 92 -18.16 -0.05 8.22
CA GLY A 92 -17.37 0.62 7.19
C GLY A 92 -17.26 -0.21 5.92
N ARG A 93 -16.92 -1.51 6.07
CA ARG A 93 -16.91 -2.45 4.94
C ARG A 93 -18.25 -2.57 4.24
N PHE A 94 -19.34 -2.67 4.99
CA PHE A 94 -20.69 -2.76 4.43
C PHE A 94 -21.07 -1.51 3.62
N LEU A 95 -20.72 -0.32 4.12
CA LEU A 95 -21.06 0.96 3.48
C LEU A 95 -20.17 1.32 2.30
N THR A 96 -18.89 0.93 2.34
CA THR A 96 -17.86 1.40 1.39
C THR A 96 -17.27 0.31 0.52
N GLY A 97 -17.46 -0.96 0.87
CA GLY A 97 -16.76 -2.09 0.24
C GLY A 97 -15.28 -2.20 0.61
N ILE A 98 -14.80 -1.39 1.58
CA ILE A 98 -13.41 -1.31 2.04
C ILE A 98 -13.31 -1.86 3.45
N GLU A 99 -12.47 -2.87 3.67
CA GLU A 99 -12.18 -3.42 4.98
C GLU A 99 -10.84 -2.91 5.51
N ILE A 100 -10.86 -2.18 6.62
CA ILE A 100 -9.66 -1.79 7.34
C ILE A 100 -9.80 -2.28 8.78
N HIS A 101 -8.88 -3.15 9.23
CA HIS A 101 -8.89 -3.63 10.61
C HIS A 101 -8.58 -2.49 11.59
N PRO A 102 -9.27 -2.39 12.73
CA PRO A 102 -9.03 -1.31 13.71
C PRO A 102 -7.60 -1.23 14.24
N GLY A 103 -6.88 -2.36 14.26
CA GLY A 103 -5.47 -2.42 14.67
C GLY A 103 -4.49 -1.96 13.60
N ALA A 104 -4.90 -1.74 12.36
CA ALA A 104 -4.02 -1.25 11.30
C ALA A 104 -3.58 0.20 11.59
N GLU A 105 -2.33 0.52 11.27
CA GLU A 105 -1.78 1.87 11.37
C GLU A 105 -1.82 2.54 9.99
N ILE A 106 -2.59 3.62 9.86
CA ILE A 106 -2.75 4.36 8.60
C ILE A 106 -2.21 5.78 8.78
N GLY A 107 -1.20 6.14 7.99
CA GLY A 107 -0.63 7.48 7.95
C GLY A 107 -1.60 8.56 7.51
N GLN A 108 -1.13 9.79 7.41
CA GLN A 108 -1.92 10.93 6.91
C GLN A 108 -1.84 11.04 5.38
N GLY A 109 -2.85 11.66 4.78
CA GLY A 109 -2.88 11.87 3.33
C GLY A 109 -2.94 10.57 2.52
N VAL A 110 -3.41 9.47 3.11
CA VAL A 110 -3.63 8.23 2.38
C VAL A 110 -4.86 8.39 1.50
N PHE A 111 -4.71 8.05 0.22
CA PHE A 111 -5.80 8.09 -0.74
C PHE A 111 -6.18 6.68 -1.18
N ILE A 112 -7.41 6.26 -0.88
CA ILE A 112 -7.99 5.00 -1.38
C ILE A 112 -8.93 5.37 -2.52
N ASP A 113 -8.43 5.17 -3.74
CA ASP A 113 -9.17 5.50 -4.95
C ASP A 113 -10.07 4.33 -5.39
N HIS A 114 -11.34 4.62 -5.70
CA HIS A 114 -12.42 3.66 -5.93
C HIS A 114 -12.70 2.73 -4.74
N GLY A 115 -11.72 2.03 -4.25
CA GLY A 115 -11.62 1.32 -2.98
C GLY A 115 -12.38 -0.01 -2.88
N MET A 116 -13.34 -0.32 -3.73
CA MET A 116 -14.12 -1.56 -3.65
C MET A 116 -13.21 -2.79 -3.56
N GLY A 117 -13.42 -3.63 -2.52
CA GLY A 117 -12.66 -4.86 -2.31
C GLY A 117 -11.25 -4.65 -1.75
N VAL A 118 -10.89 -3.46 -1.29
CA VAL A 118 -9.65 -3.23 -0.52
C VAL A 118 -9.76 -3.92 0.84
N VAL A 119 -8.70 -4.64 1.22
CA VAL A 119 -8.58 -5.29 2.54
C VAL A 119 -7.24 -4.93 3.16
N ILE A 120 -7.27 -4.30 4.34
CA ILE A 120 -6.09 -3.94 5.13
C ILE A 120 -6.16 -4.68 6.47
N GLY A 121 -5.22 -5.62 6.68
CA GLY A 121 -5.21 -6.51 7.84
C GLY A 121 -4.71 -5.86 9.12
N GLU A 122 -4.91 -6.54 10.25
CA GLU A 122 -4.75 -6.07 11.63
C GLU A 122 -3.41 -5.38 11.92
N THR A 123 -2.31 -5.99 11.51
CA THR A 123 -0.96 -5.48 11.81
C THR A 123 -0.31 -4.79 10.62
N ALA A 124 -1.12 -4.39 9.61
CA ALA A 124 -0.62 -3.61 8.48
C ALA A 124 -0.25 -2.19 8.92
N ILE A 125 0.80 -1.66 8.31
CA ILE A 125 1.21 -0.27 8.46
C ILE A 125 1.24 0.35 7.06
N VAL A 126 0.58 1.50 6.90
CA VAL A 126 0.55 2.25 5.64
C VAL A 126 1.10 3.64 5.89
N GLY A 127 2.21 3.96 5.24
CA GLY A 127 2.89 5.26 5.35
C GLY A 127 2.11 6.41 4.71
N ASP A 128 2.51 7.62 5.10
CA ASP A 128 1.88 8.86 4.65
C ASP A 128 1.83 8.97 3.11
N TYR A 129 0.78 9.60 2.60
CA TYR A 129 0.62 9.93 1.18
C TYR A 129 0.64 8.71 0.25
N THR A 130 0.32 7.53 0.76
CA THR A 130 0.21 6.32 -0.05
C THR A 130 -1.10 6.30 -0.83
N LEU A 131 -1.04 5.89 -2.10
CA LEU A 131 -2.20 5.71 -2.98
C LEU A 131 -2.52 4.21 -3.11
N ILE A 132 -3.77 3.86 -2.85
CA ILE A 132 -4.26 2.47 -2.89
C ILE A 132 -5.47 2.41 -3.82
N TYR A 133 -5.41 1.53 -4.82
CA TYR A 133 -6.53 1.31 -5.72
C TYR A 133 -7.45 0.17 -5.27
N GLN A 134 -8.59 0.03 -5.93
CA GLN A 134 -9.58 -1.01 -5.67
C GLN A 134 -8.98 -2.41 -5.71
N GLY A 135 -9.54 -3.32 -4.91
CA GLY A 135 -9.17 -4.73 -4.87
C GLY A 135 -7.81 -5.05 -4.28
N VAL A 136 -7.08 -4.06 -3.76
CA VAL A 136 -5.79 -4.28 -3.08
C VAL A 136 -5.98 -5.07 -1.79
N THR A 137 -5.05 -5.99 -1.51
CA THR A 137 -5.01 -6.71 -0.24
C THR A 137 -3.64 -6.53 0.43
N LEU A 138 -3.63 -5.97 1.63
CA LEU A 138 -2.50 -5.99 2.55
C LEU A 138 -2.76 -7.10 3.57
N GLY A 139 -2.42 -8.34 3.20
CA GLY A 139 -2.80 -9.57 3.88
C GLY A 139 -1.68 -10.20 4.69
N GLY A 140 -2.07 -11.03 5.68
CA GLY A 140 -1.15 -11.89 6.40
C GLY A 140 -0.98 -13.24 5.69
N THR A 141 0.08 -13.96 6.03
CA THR A 141 0.29 -15.35 5.64
C THR A 141 0.49 -16.21 6.89
N GLY A 142 0.00 -17.47 6.84
CA GLY A 142 0.17 -18.42 7.95
C GLY A 142 -0.79 -18.18 9.12
N LYS A 143 -0.51 -18.89 10.24
CA LYS A 143 -1.31 -18.90 11.47
C LYS A 143 -0.60 -18.14 12.61
N GLU A 144 0.42 -17.38 12.32
CA GLU A 144 1.23 -16.70 13.33
C GLU A 144 0.42 -15.56 13.99
N THR A 145 0.60 -15.41 15.28
CA THR A 145 0.14 -14.26 16.06
C THR A 145 1.19 -13.15 16.01
N GLY A 146 0.79 -11.89 16.09
CA GLY A 146 1.69 -10.76 16.04
C GLY A 146 1.80 -10.13 14.63
N LYS A 147 2.95 -9.54 14.34
CA LYS A 147 3.20 -8.85 13.05
C LYS A 147 3.23 -9.84 11.89
N ARG A 148 2.15 -9.87 11.09
CA ARG A 148 1.94 -10.79 9.96
C ARG A 148 1.47 -10.11 8.68
N HIS A 149 1.22 -8.80 8.73
CA HIS A 149 0.79 -7.99 7.58
C HIS A 149 1.91 -7.04 7.16
N PRO A 150 1.89 -6.55 5.91
CA PRO A 150 2.96 -5.73 5.39
C PRO A 150 3.05 -4.34 6.05
N THR A 151 4.26 -3.80 6.01
CA THR A 151 4.55 -2.39 6.27
C THR A 151 4.83 -1.74 4.93
N VAL A 152 4.03 -0.75 4.55
CA VAL A 152 4.16 0.04 3.32
C VAL A 152 4.72 1.41 3.68
N GLY A 153 5.78 1.81 3.00
CA GLY A 153 6.43 3.11 3.18
C GLY A 153 5.60 4.28 2.64
N LYS A 154 6.17 5.47 2.74
CA LYS A 154 5.52 6.73 2.32
C LYS A 154 5.51 6.88 0.80
N ASN A 155 4.49 7.61 0.30
CA ASN A 155 4.35 7.92 -1.13
C ASN A 155 4.33 6.68 -2.04
N ALA A 156 3.98 5.52 -1.50
CA ALA A 156 3.83 4.32 -2.31
C ALA A 156 2.56 4.37 -3.17
N VAL A 157 2.57 3.65 -4.29
CA VAL A 157 1.40 3.48 -5.17
C VAL A 157 1.13 1.99 -5.31
N ILE A 158 -0.05 1.55 -4.90
CA ILE A 158 -0.46 0.15 -4.96
C ILE A 158 -1.58 0.02 -5.98
N GLY A 159 -1.24 -0.54 -7.14
CA GLY A 159 -2.12 -0.67 -8.29
C GLY A 159 -3.31 -1.59 -8.05
N ALA A 160 -4.35 -1.41 -8.86
CA ALA A 160 -5.62 -2.12 -8.74
C ALA A 160 -5.43 -3.64 -8.66
N GLY A 161 -6.10 -4.27 -7.70
CA GLY A 161 -6.06 -5.72 -7.51
C GLY A 161 -4.74 -6.30 -7.01
N ALA A 162 -3.70 -5.49 -6.74
CA ALA A 162 -2.43 -5.99 -6.23
C ALA A 162 -2.58 -6.63 -4.83
N LYS A 163 -1.78 -7.64 -4.55
CA LYS A 163 -1.74 -8.35 -3.26
C LYS A 163 -0.34 -8.25 -2.68
N VAL A 164 -0.25 -7.78 -1.44
CA VAL A 164 0.99 -7.77 -0.66
C VAL A 164 0.77 -8.67 0.54
N LEU A 165 1.46 -9.80 0.58
CA LEU A 165 1.12 -10.89 1.50
C LEU A 165 2.29 -11.26 2.40
N GLY A 166 2.07 -11.18 3.71
CA GLY A 166 3.03 -11.53 4.75
C GLY A 166 3.61 -10.30 5.47
N ASN A 167 4.48 -10.57 6.45
CA ASN A 167 5.23 -9.54 7.16
C ASN A 167 6.36 -9.00 6.28
N LEU A 168 6.01 -8.18 5.30
CA LEU A 168 6.94 -7.63 4.31
C LEU A 168 7.20 -6.15 4.56
N GLN A 169 8.42 -5.70 4.18
CA GLN A 169 8.78 -4.30 4.13
C GLN A 169 8.73 -3.82 2.68
N ILE A 170 7.82 -2.90 2.40
CA ILE A 170 7.71 -2.19 1.13
C ILE A 170 8.22 -0.78 1.37
N GLY A 171 9.28 -0.42 0.68
CA GLY A 171 9.97 0.86 0.87
C GLY A 171 9.16 2.09 0.45
N ASP A 172 9.73 3.26 0.69
CA ASP A 172 9.15 4.53 0.25
C ASP A 172 9.15 4.65 -1.27
N ARG A 173 8.15 5.34 -1.82
CA ARG A 173 7.99 5.62 -3.27
C ARG A 173 7.98 4.36 -4.14
N VAL A 174 7.67 3.21 -3.56
CA VAL A 174 7.48 1.96 -4.31
C VAL A 174 6.20 2.04 -5.14
N ARG A 175 6.27 1.55 -6.36
CA ARG A 175 5.12 1.42 -7.27
C ARG A 175 4.86 -0.06 -7.54
N ILE A 176 3.69 -0.54 -7.13
CA ILE A 176 3.24 -1.91 -7.38
C ILE A 176 2.22 -1.87 -8.51
N GLY A 177 2.52 -2.55 -9.61
CA GLY A 177 1.64 -2.62 -10.77
C GLY A 177 0.34 -3.35 -10.47
N ALA A 178 -0.70 -3.02 -11.24
CA ALA A 178 -2.02 -3.65 -11.10
C ALA A 178 -1.91 -5.18 -11.25
N GLY A 179 -2.68 -5.91 -10.44
CA GLY A 179 -2.72 -7.38 -10.43
C GLY A 179 -1.47 -8.07 -9.90
N SER A 180 -0.45 -7.35 -9.47
CA SER A 180 0.81 -7.95 -8.99
C SER A 180 0.65 -8.62 -7.63
N ILE A 181 1.40 -9.71 -7.40
CA ILE A 181 1.44 -10.41 -6.11
C ILE A 181 2.84 -10.31 -5.52
N VAL A 182 2.99 -9.51 -4.47
CA VAL A 182 4.25 -9.25 -3.78
C VAL A 182 4.39 -10.19 -2.59
N LEU A 183 5.48 -10.98 -2.60
CA LEU A 183 5.78 -12.02 -1.60
C LEU A 183 7.16 -11.85 -0.96
N ARG A 184 7.82 -10.70 -1.17
CA ARG A 184 9.14 -10.38 -0.63
C ARG A 184 9.30 -8.90 -0.36
N ASN A 185 10.30 -8.53 0.44
CA ASN A 185 10.63 -7.14 0.72
C ASN A 185 11.03 -6.40 -0.56
N ILE A 186 10.61 -5.14 -0.66
CA ILE A 186 10.90 -4.26 -1.79
C ILE A 186 11.63 -3.01 -1.27
N PRO A 187 12.83 -2.70 -1.79
CA PRO A 187 13.55 -1.47 -1.44
C PRO A 187 12.81 -0.21 -1.90
N ASN A 188 13.25 0.94 -1.39
CA ASN A 188 12.73 2.24 -1.82
C ASN A 188 12.91 2.45 -3.34
N ASP A 189 12.06 3.29 -3.92
CA ASP A 189 12.16 3.78 -5.30
C ASP A 189 12.09 2.67 -6.37
N CYS A 190 11.46 1.55 -6.05
CA CYS A 190 11.34 0.42 -6.96
C CYS A 190 9.94 0.33 -7.59
N THR A 191 9.90 -0.14 -8.83
CA THR A 191 8.67 -0.57 -9.50
C THR A 191 8.62 -2.09 -9.54
N VAL A 192 7.47 -2.66 -9.14
CA VAL A 192 7.25 -4.11 -9.06
C VAL A 192 6.04 -4.50 -9.89
N VAL A 193 6.17 -5.53 -10.71
CA VAL A 193 5.06 -6.08 -11.52
C VAL A 193 5.09 -7.60 -11.57
N GLY A 194 3.96 -8.21 -11.87
CA GLY A 194 3.81 -9.63 -12.19
C GLY A 194 3.43 -10.52 -11.02
N ILE A 195 3.28 -11.82 -11.31
CA ILE A 195 2.90 -12.90 -10.38
C ILE A 195 3.91 -14.04 -10.51
N PRO A 196 4.84 -14.23 -9.54
CA PRO A 196 5.12 -13.36 -8.40
C PRO A 196 5.77 -12.03 -8.81
N GLY A 197 5.56 -11.00 -8.00
CA GLY A 197 6.07 -9.64 -8.24
C GLY A 197 7.60 -9.58 -8.36
N ARG A 198 8.08 -8.97 -9.44
CA ARG A 198 9.50 -8.77 -9.76
C ARG A 198 9.80 -7.29 -9.85
N ILE A 199 10.96 -6.88 -9.32
CA ILE A 199 11.46 -5.51 -9.46
C ILE A 199 11.92 -5.34 -10.92
N ILE A 200 11.34 -4.37 -11.63
CA ILE A 200 11.63 -4.08 -13.05
C ILE A 200 12.44 -2.81 -13.25
N SER A 201 12.37 -1.88 -12.33
CA SER A 201 13.18 -0.66 -12.35
C SER A 201 13.44 -0.18 -10.93
N ARG A 202 14.60 0.45 -10.75
CA ARG A 202 14.95 1.22 -9.57
C ARG A 202 15.14 2.65 -10.04
N ASN A 203 14.17 3.50 -9.76
CA ASN A 203 14.16 4.89 -10.23
C ASN A 203 14.84 5.79 -9.18
N GLU A 204 16.12 6.05 -9.34
CA GLU A 204 16.84 7.02 -8.51
C GLU A 204 16.45 8.49 -8.81
N ASN A 205 15.78 8.76 -9.95
CA ASN A 205 15.46 10.11 -10.45
C ASN A 205 14.01 10.32 -10.90
N ALA A 206 13.05 9.47 -10.53
CA ALA A 206 11.71 9.58 -11.08
C ALA A 206 10.78 10.47 -10.26
N SER A 207 10.61 11.69 -10.69
CA SER A 207 9.40 12.51 -10.47
C SER A 207 8.23 12.03 -11.35
N LEU A 208 7.99 10.72 -11.43
CA LEU A 208 6.82 10.21 -12.15
C LEU A 208 5.56 10.55 -11.36
N SER A 209 4.60 11.18 -12.03
CA SER A 209 3.28 11.42 -11.46
C SER A 209 2.71 10.12 -10.87
N PRO A 210 2.12 10.14 -9.66
CA PRO A 210 1.50 8.96 -9.05
C PRO A 210 0.49 8.26 -9.96
N LEU A 211 -0.13 8.99 -10.90
CA LEU A 211 -1.17 8.50 -11.81
C LEU A 211 -0.62 7.81 -13.08
N GLU A 212 0.68 7.88 -13.37
CA GLU A 212 1.27 7.23 -14.56
C GLU A 212 1.55 5.73 -14.33
N HIS A 213 0.55 4.98 -13.89
CA HIS A 213 0.65 3.53 -13.65
C HIS A 213 0.33 2.67 -14.89
N GLY A 214 -0.13 3.28 -16.00
CA GLY A 214 -0.44 2.56 -17.24
C GLY A 214 0.76 2.25 -18.13
N LYS A 215 1.95 2.82 -17.87
CA LYS A 215 3.17 2.61 -18.68
C LYS A 215 4.13 1.60 -18.04
N LEU A 216 3.61 0.50 -17.50
CA LEU A 216 4.43 -0.55 -16.92
C LEU A 216 4.97 -1.46 -18.04
N PRO A 217 6.29 -1.79 -18.08
CA PRO A 217 6.84 -2.69 -19.08
C PRO A 217 6.33 -4.11 -18.86
N ASP A 218 5.91 -4.73 -19.96
CA ASP A 218 5.59 -6.15 -19.99
C ASP A 218 6.89 -6.98 -20.05
N MET A 219 7.38 -7.34 -18.86
CA MET A 219 8.62 -8.10 -18.71
C MET A 219 8.48 -9.55 -19.20
N GLU A 220 7.30 -10.14 -19.07
CA GLU A 220 7.07 -11.52 -19.52
C GLU A 220 7.11 -11.58 -21.03
N ALA A 221 6.44 -10.66 -21.74
CA ALA A 221 6.53 -10.56 -23.18
C ALA A 221 7.95 -10.28 -23.68
N THR A 222 8.74 -9.49 -22.96
CA THR A 222 10.13 -9.20 -23.31
C THR A 222 11.02 -10.45 -23.19
N VAL A 223 10.88 -11.21 -22.10
CA VAL A 223 11.62 -12.47 -21.89
C VAL A 223 11.19 -13.51 -22.92
N ILE A 224 9.88 -13.65 -23.17
CA ILE A 224 9.37 -14.60 -24.16
C ILE A 224 9.90 -14.27 -25.56
N ARG A 225 9.91 -13.01 -25.98
CA ARG A 225 10.48 -12.59 -27.26
C ARG A 225 11.97 -12.91 -27.38
N SER A 226 12.74 -12.68 -26.31
CA SER A 226 14.18 -13.00 -26.29
C SER A 226 14.43 -14.51 -26.39
N LEU A 227 13.61 -15.32 -25.72
CA LEU A 227 13.70 -16.79 -25.81
C LEU A 227 13.29 -17.29 -27.19
N LEU A 228 12.23 -16.77 -27.80
CA LEU A 228 11.83 -17.11 -29.16
C LEU A 228 12.94 -16.80 -30.15
N SER A 229 13.54 -15.61 -30.10
CA SER A 229 14.67 -15.24 -30.96
C SER A 229 15.88 -16.18 -30.77
N ARG A 230 16.14 -16.62 -29.53
CA ARG A 230 17.21 -17.58 -29.25
C ARG A 230 16.91 -18.97 -29.81
N VAL A 231 15.66 -19.43 -29.71
CA VAL A 231 15.24 -20.71 -30.31
C VAL A 231 15.40 -20.66 -31.83
N GLU A 232 14.92 -19.61 -32.51
CA GLU A 232 15.08 -19.43 -33.95
C GLU A 232 16.56 -19.43 -34.37
N GLN A 233 17.42 -18.80 -33.59
CA GLN A 233 18.88 -18.82 -33.84
C GLN A 233 19.48 -20.23 -33.74
N LEU A 234 19.08 -20.98 -32.70
CA LEU A 234 19.56 -22.36 -32.51
C LEU A 234 19.03 -23.28 -33.62
N GLU A 235 17.78 -23.12 -34.05
CA GLU A 235 17.23 -23.91 -35.17
C GLU A 235 17.99 -23.66 -36.47
N LYS A 236 18.33 -22.40 -36.79
CA LYS A 236 19.18 -22.07 -37.93
C LYS A 236 20.55 -22.71 -37.84
N GLN A 237 21.20 -22.66 -36.70
CA GLN A 237 22.50 -23.31 -36.48
C GLN A 237 22.44 -24.84 -36.68
N LEU A 238 21.39 -25.47 -36.14
CA LEU A 238 21.15 -26.90 -36.35
C LEU A 238 20.95 -27.27 -37.82
N GLN A 239 20.19 -26.47 -38.56
CA GLN A 239 19.97 -26.66 -40.01
C GLN A 239 21.30 -26.59 -40.76
N THR A 240 22.15 -25.59 -40.47
CA THR A 240 23.46 -25.43 -41.09
C THR A 240 24.35 -26.61 -40.82
N LEU A 241 24.49 -27.03 -39.54
CA LEU A 241 25.30 -28.19 -39.17
C LEU A 241 24.79 -29.48 -39.81
N ARG A 242 23.49 -29.66 -39.93
CA ARG A 242 22.89 -30.80 -40.63
C ARG A 242 23.23 -30.83 -42.12
N GLN A 243 23.21 -29.69 -42.79
CA GLN A 243 23.62 -29.57 -44.18
C GLN A 243 25.10 -29.87 -44.39
N GLU A 244 25.97 -29.31 -43.53
CA GLU A 244 27.42 -29.59 -43.57
C GLU A 244 27.71 -31.07 -43.36
N SER A 245 27.04 -31.71 -42.37
CA SER A 245 27.16 -33.15 -42.13
C SER A 245 26.74 -34.01 -43.33
N LEU A 246 25.67 -33.63 -44.05
CA LEU A 246 25.23 -34.30 -45.27
C LEU A 246 26.24 -34.14 -46.41
N VAL A 247 26.83 -32.96 -46.57
CA VAL A 247 27.88 -32.71 -47.58
C VAL A 247 29.10 -33.54 -47.32
N ILE A 248 29.58 -33.61 -46.06
CA ILE A 248 30.72 -34.43 -45.68
C ILE A 248 30.44 -35.91 -45.92
N SER A 249 29.28 -36.42 -45.57
CA SER A 249 28.91 -37.82 -45.77
C SER A 249 28.86 -38.18 -47.29
N HIS A 250 28.38 -37.29 -48.13
CA HIS A 250 28.39 -37.48 -49.58
C HIS A 250 29.78 -37.44 -50.18
N GLN A 251 30.70 -36.61 -49.67
CA GLN A 251 32.08 -36.52 -50.11
C GLN A 251 32.92 -37.77 -49.71
N SER A 252 32.64 -38.38 -48.54
CA SER A 252 33.29 -39.61 -48.14
C SER A 252 32.89 -40.80 -49.03
N LEU A 253 31.60 -40.92 -49.30
CA LEU A 253 31.08 -41.98 -50.22
C LEU A 253 31.55 -41.86 -51.66
N ALA A 254 31.95 -40.66 -52.10
CA ALA A 254 32.50 -40.45 -53.44
C ALA A 254 33.99 -40.76 -53.56
N LYS A 255 34.75 -40.83 -52.42
CA LYS A 255 36.16 -41.16 -52.40
C LYS A 255 36.43 -42.65 -52.31
N ASP A 256 35.46 -43.45 -51.93
CA ASP A 256 35.54 -44.88 -51.76
C ASP A 256 35.08 -45.65 -53.02
N LYS A 257 34.88 -44.96 -54.14
CA LYS A 257 34.65 -45.49 -55.47
C LYS A 257 35.80 -45.15 -56.40
#